data_1ef193acf4ae06ae7e257add72803311
#
_entry.id   1ef193acf4ae06ae7e257add72803311
#
_cell.length_a   1.000
_cell.length_b   1.000
_cell.length_c   1.000
_cell.angle_alpha   90.00
_cell.angle_beta   90.00
_cell.angle_gamma   90.00
#
_symmetry.space_group_name_H-M   'P 1'
#
loop_
_entity.id
_entity.type
_entity.pdbx_description
1 polymer ?
#
loop_
_entity_poly.entity_id
_entity_poly.type
_entity_poly.pdbx_seq_one_letter_code
_entity_poly.pdbx_strand_id
1 'polypeptide(L)'
;MQIVGFLMLFILLYRQPFWYTFTPVGSLLILILIPTSLRIVTIPTGGELVAYRDGIMASVSVVSDRLGHRHLKVNDRFQMGGTSSLYSDRREGHIPLLLHPDPKQALFLGVGAGVTFAAAAEYPDLKADAIELIPEVLELLPYFTESTGILSDNDRLSLKSSDARRFVASAGHSYDVVIADLFHPARDGAASLYTREHFVKIKDLLSTEGLFCQWLPLYQLDRQTLNSIIRTFLDVYPKGSAWLAHYSVDAPILGLIGSKKDIRIESDWLNRRVKQKSHYNALREVRLHEPLTLPGSYLGNGLALKRFAGPGPVNSDDHPILLYQAPGYVYRAESKPSELLLEVIHGVEAKPEDILQANSTRAHSRLSAYWLARDSFIIAGTESQRSMDPYTLLHNIEEPLLTVLKTSPDFSPAYFPLIKLASVLSKTAPDASKTLLHRLEQVAPARHEATVLMQH
;
A
#
# COMPACT_ATOMS: atom_id res chain seq x y z
N MET A 1 26.08 29.16 -3.79
CA MET A 1 26.08 30.62 -4.10
C MET A 1 25.73 31.52 -2.93
N GLN A 2 24.69 31.23 -2.11
CA GLN A 2 24.31 32.07 -0.98
C GLN A 2 25.38 32.20 0.12
N ILE A 3 26.07 31.10 0.48
CA ILE A 3 27.13 31.09 1.49
C ILE A 3 28.33 31.96 1.07
N VAL A 4 28.69 31.94 -0.21
CA VAL A 4 29.77 32.78 -0.75
C VAL A 4 29.38 34.27 -0.70
N GLY A 5 28.12 34.60 -0.96
CA GLY A 5 27.58 35.95 -0.81
C GLY A 5 27.62 36.44 0.64
N PHE A 6 27.26 35.57 1.60
CA PHE A 6 27.34 35.87 3.03
C PHE A 6 28.76 36.09 3.51
N LEU A 7 29.71 35.24 3.08
CA LEU A 7 31.14 35.41 3.40
C LEU A 7 31.73 36.68 2.79
N MET A 8 31.41 37.00 1.54
CA MET A 8 31.81 38.28 0.96
C MET A 8 31.22 39.49 1.69
N LEU A 9 29.95 39.43 2.12
CA LEU A 9 29.31 40.47 2.89
C LEU A 9 29.97 40.62 4.26
N PHE A 10 30.30 39.51 4.92
CA PHE A 10 31.01 39.49 6.21
C PHE A 10 32.42 40.09 6.11
N ILE A 11 33.15 39.82 5.02
CA ILE A 11 34.47 40.38 4.71
C ILE A 11 34.38 41.90 4.47
N LEU A 12 33.36 42.37 3.78
CA LEU A 12 33.11 43.81 3.50
C LEU A 12 32.75 44.60 4.76
N LEU A 13 32.17 43.96 5.77
CA LEU A 13 31.74 44.56 7.02
C LEU A 13 32.85 44.58 8.09
N TYR A 14 33.88 43.71 8.01
CA TYR A 14 34.95 43.63 8.98
C TYR A 14 36.22 44.34 8.48
N ARG A 15 36.44 45.61 8.87
CA ARG A 15 37.57 46.45 8.49
C ARG A 15 38.91 46.03 9.05
N GLN A 16 39.46 44.85 8.67
CA GLN A 16 40.81 44.41 9.03
C GLN A 16 41.60 43.99 7.79
N PRO A 17 42.68 44.68 7.38
CA PRO A 17 43.34 44.47 6.05
C PRO A 17 44.03 43.11 5.89
N PHE A 18 44.46 42.45 6.95
CA PHE A 18 45.23 41.19 6.84
C PHE A 18 44.39 39.96 6.45
N TRP A 19 43.10 39.93 6.79
CA TRP A 19 42.22 38.80 6.51
C TRP A 19 41.64 38.81 5.08
N TYR A 20 41.73 39.96 4.40
CA TYR A 20 41.19 40.11 3.02
C TYR A 20 41.91 39.26 1.97
N THR A 21 43.17 38.87 2.19
CA THR A 21 43.96 38.07 1.27
C THR A 21 43.78 36.57 1.44
N PHE A 22 43.45 36.09 2.66
CA PHE A 22 43.32 34.67 2.97
C PHE A 22 41.90 34.15 2.82
N THR A 23 40.88 34.96 3.00
CA THR A 23 39.47 34.53 2.97
C THR A 23 38.98 34.14 1.56
N PRO A 24 39.29 34.86 0.45
CA PRO A 24 38.86 34.41 -0.88
C PRO A 24 39.58 33.13 -1.32
N VAL A 25 40.86 32.95 -0.95
CA VAL A 25 41.62 31.72 -1.24
C VAL A 25 41.09 30.54 -0.43
N GLY A 26 40.79 30.75 0.85
CA GLY A 26 40.18 29.74 1.71
C GLY A 26 38.76 29.36 1.25
N SER A 27 37.97 30.33 0.83
CA SER A 27 36.61 30.07 0.28
C SER A 27 36.67 29.32 -1.06
N LEU A 28 37.63 29.64 -1.91
CA LEU A 28 37.86 28.93 -3.18
C LEU A 28 38.36 27.50 -2.94
N LEU A 29 39.23 27.30 -1.95
CA LEU A 29 39.70 25.96 -1.55
C LEU A 29 38.57 25.12 -0.97
N ILE A 30 37.71 25.69 -0.15
CA ILE A 30 36.49 25.03 0.38
C ILE A 30 35.56 24.67 -0.79
N LEU A 31 35.33 25.56 -1.75
CA LEU A 31 34.52 25.30 -2.94
C LEU A 31 35.08 24.17 -3.82
N ILE A 32 36.42 24.06 -3.91
CA ILE A 32 37.09 22.99 -4.66
C ILE A 32 37.07 21.66 -3.89
N LEU A 33 37.12 21.71 -2.56
CA LEU A 33 37.12 20.52 -1.69
C LEU A 33 35.73 20.01 -1.32
N ILE A 34 34.70 20.87 -1.46
CA ILE A 34 33.31 20.40 -1.29
C ILE A 34 32.99 19.47 -2.49
N PRO A 35 32.62 18.21 -2.23
CA PRO A 35 32.19 17.33 -3.30
C PRO A 35 31.04 18.00 -4.07
N THR A 36 31.09 17.92 -5.39
CA THR A 36 30.12 18.55 -6.32
C THR A 36 28.69 18.06 -6.15
N SER A 37 28.49 16.99 -5.39
CA SER A 37 27.19 16.49 -4.96
C SER A 37 27.23 16.09 -3.51
N LEU A 38 26.61 16.87 -2.64
CA LEU A 38 26.28 16.47 -1.27
C LEU A 38 25.12 15.44 -1.35
N ARG A 39 25.48 14.18 -1.58
CA ARG A 39 24.50 13.09 -1.58
C ARG A 39 24.25 12.66 -0.14
N ILE A 40 23.06 12.93 0.36
CA ILE A 40 22.60 12.41 1.66
C ILE A 40 21.70 11.22 1.35
N VAL A 41 22.27 10.01 1.41
CA VAL A 41 21.53 8.76 1.20
C VAL A 41 21.96 7.74 2.24
N THR A 42 21.02 7.31 3.07
CA THR A 42 21.22 6.22 4.02
C THR A 42 21.13 4.87 3.31
N ILE A 43 22.25 4.21 3.17
CA ILE A 43 22.35 2.88 2.56
C ILE A 43 22.13 1.83 3.65
N PRO A 44 21.22 0.85 3.46
CA PRO A 44 21.03 -0.27 4.38
C PRO A 44 22.34 -1.05 4.61
N THR A 45 22.54 -1.61 5.80
CA THR A 45 23.73 -2.40 6.12
C THR A 45 23.88 -3.57 5.14
N GLY A 46 25.01 -3.64 4.44
CA GLY A 46 25.28 -4.65 3.40
C GLY A 46 24.54 -4.40 2.08
N GLY A 47 23.97 -3.23 1.91
CA GLY A 47 23.34 -2.78 0.68
C GLY A 47 24.24 -1.83 -0.14
N GLU A 48 23.68 -1.27 -1.21
CA GLU A 48 24.36 -0.34 -2.09
C GLU A 48 23.43 0.75 -2.63
N LEU A 49 24.03 1.86 -3.08
CA LEU A 49 23.33 2.90 -3.84
C LEU A 49 23.32 2.52 -5.31
N VAL A 50 22.17 2.16 -5.86
CA VAL A 50 21.99 1.72 -7.24
C VAL A 50 21.87 2.92 -8.19
N ALA A 51 21.07 3.94 -7.81
CA ALA A 51 20.88 5.13 -8.61
C ALA A 51 20.51 6.34 -7.74
N TYR A 52 20.82 7.54 -8.26
CA TYR A 52 20.52 8.80 -7.60
C TYR A 52 20.19 9.87 -8.62
N ARG A 53 19.18 10.69 -8.34
CA ARG A 53 18.82 11.88 -9.11
C ARG A 53 18.57 13.04 -8.17
N ASP A 54 19.12 14.19 -8.51
CA ASP A 54 18.82 15.46 -7.85
C ASP A 54 17.84 16.25 -8.70
N GLY A 55 16.71 16.58 -8.11
CA GLY A 55 15.66 17.39 -8.74
C GLY A 55 15.44 18.70 -8.02
N ILE A 56 14.59 19.55 -8.63
CA ILE A 56 14.22 20.84 -8.05
C ILE A 56 13.37 20.67 -6.78
N MET A 57 12.51 19.63 -6.77
CA MET A 57 11.56 19.38 -5.66
C MET A 57 12.12 18.41 -4.63
N ALA A 58 12.91 17.44 -5.06
CA ALA A 58 13.41 16.39 -4.19
C ALA A 58 14.64 15.71 -4.80
N SER A 59 15.45 15.10 -3.94
CA SER A 59 16.42 14.09 -4.35
C SER A 59 15.75 12.72 -4.31
N VAL A 60 15.99 11.89 -5.33
CA VAL A 60 15.44 10.54 -5.43
C VAL A 60 16.56 9.54 -5.57
N SER A 61 16.50 8.47 -4.80
CA SER A 61 17.51 7.40 -4.82
C SER A 61 16.85 6.02 -4.91
N VAL A 62 17.54 5.11 -5.59
CA VAL A 62 17.27 3.67 -5.52
C VAL A 62 18.42 3.05 -4.73
N VAL A 63 18.09 2.43 -3.61
CA VAL A 63 19.03 1.68 -2.79
C VAL A 63 18.67 0.20 -2.80
N SER A 64 19.67 -0.66 -2.81
CA SER A 64 19.50 -2.11 -2.64
C SER A 64 19.83 -2.49 -1.20
N ASP A 65 19.13 -3.45 -0.62
CA ASP A 65 19.51 -4.07 0.64
C ASP A 65 20.39 -5.32 0.41
N ARG A 66 20.85 -5.95 1.48
CA ARG A 66 21.70 -7.17 1.40
C ARG A 66 21.03 -8.37 0.74
N LEU A 67 19.68 -8.36 0.62
CA LEU A 67 18.89 -9.40 -0.03
C LEU A 67 18.61 -9.09 -1.50
N GLY A 68 19.10 -7.94 -1.99
CA GLY A 68 18.88 -7.47 -3.36
C GLY A 68 17.55 -6.76 -3.56
N HIS A 69 16.75 -6.53 -2.50
CA HIS A 69 15.54 -5.74 -2.65
C HIS A 69 15.87 -4.29 -2.93
N ARG A 70 15.23 -3.72 -3.95
CA ARG A 70 15.36 -2.31 -4.33
C ARG A 70 14.30 -1.47 -3.66
N HIS A 71 14.70 -0.34 -3.10
CA HIS A 71 13.84 0.62 -2.41
C HIS A 71 13.97 1.98 -3.07
N LEU A 72 12.84 2.57 -3.46
CA LEU A 72 12.77 3.95 -3.95
C LEU A 72 12.62 4.89 -2.75
N LYS A 73 13.56 5.83 -2.59
CA LYS A 73 13.55 6.80 -1.50
C LYS A 73 13.53 8.22 -2.04
N VAL A 74 12.76 9.09 -1.36
CA VAL A 74 12.69 10.52 -1.64
C VAL A 74 13.21 11.30 -0.43
N ASN A 75 14.19 12.21 -0.68
CA ASN A 75 14.89 13.01 0.33
C ASN A 75 15.49 12.18 1.48
N ASP A 76 15.83 10.92 1.20
CA ASP A 76 16.30 9.90 2.17
C ASP A 76 15.37 9.67 3.39
N ARG A 77 14.17 10.23 3.38
CA ARG A 77 13.20 10.16 4.48
C ARG A 77 12.01 9.28 4.20
N PHE A 78 11.55 9.24 2.94
CA PHE A 78 10.34 8.54 2.57
C PHE A 78 10.65 7.44 1.57
N GLN A 79 10.25 6.22 1.91
CA GLN A 79 10.24 5.12 0.95
C GLN A 79 8.93 5.18 0.15
N MET A 80 9.04 5.20 -1.18
CA MET A 80 7.92 5.25 -2.12
C MET A 80 7.80 3.92 -2.88
N GLY A 81 7.68 2.81 -2.11
CA GLY A 81 7.61 1.47 -2.68
C GLY A 81 8.97 0.84 -2.93
N GLY A 82 8.94 -0.35 -3.53
CA GLY A 82 10.12 -1.14 -3.83
C GLY A 82 9.80 -2.61 -4.07
N THR A 83 10.84 -3.43 -4.26
CA THR A 83 10.63 -4.86 -4.55
C THR A 83 10.32 -5.70 -3.32
N SER A 84 10.47 -5.17 -2.10
CA SER A 84 10.09 -5.85 -0.87
C SER A 84 8.57 -5.81 -0.58
N SER A 85 7.84 -4.87 -1.20
CA SER A 85 6.40 -4.66 -1.00
C SER A 85 5.52 -5.15 -2.17
N LEU A 86 6.09 -5.90 -3.13
CA LEU A 86 5.38 -6.35 -4.35
C LEU A 86 4.01 -6.99 -4.08
N TYR A 87 3.89 -7.78 -3.02
CA TYR A 87 2.64 -8.45 -2.68
C TYR A 87 1.53 -7.46 -2.33
N SER A 88 1.81 -6.46 -1.49
CA SER A 88 0.85 -5.43 -1.11
C SER A 88 0.53 -4.47 -2.25
N ASP A 89 1.57 -3.93 -2.89
CA ASP A 89 1.44 -2.89 -3.90
C ASP A 89 0.66 -3.40 -5.12
N ARG A 90 0.89 -4.65 -5.56
CA ARG A 90 0.09 -5.30 -6.61
C ARG A 90 -1.38 -5.47 -6.21
N ARG A 91 -1.66 -5.83 -4.94
CA ARG A 91 -3.04 -5.94 -4.45
C ARG A 91 -3.76 -4.60 -4.44
N GLU A 92 -3.05 -3.53 -4.10
CA GLU A 92 -3.58 -2.16 -4.14
C GLU A 92 -4.02 -1.75 -5.55
N GLY A 93 -3.34 -2.22 -6.59
CA GLY A 93 -3.79 -2.04 -7.97
C GLY A 93 -4.95 -2.97 -8.35
N HIS A 94 -4.84 -4.26 -8.05
CA HIS A 94 -5.82 -5.26 -8.50
C HIS A 94 -7.17 -5.18 -7.79
N ILE A 95 -7.21 -4.89 -6.48
CA ILE A 95 -8.47 -4.88 -5.71
C ILE A 95 -9.49 -3.91 -6.31
N PRO A 96 -9.18 -2.61 -6.53
CA PRO A 96 -10.14 -1.69 -7.13
C PRO A 96 -10.52 -2.07 -8.57
N LEU A 97 -9.55 -2.55 -9.37
CA LEU A 97 -9.82 -2.99 -10.74
C LEU A 97 -10.73 -4.21 -10.80
N LEU A 98 -10.64 -5.12 -9.83
CA LEU A 98 -11.52 -6.29 -9.73
C LEU A 98 -12.92 -5.92 -9.24
N LEU A 99 -13.06 -4.89 -8.42
CA LEU A 99 -14.36 -4.44 -7.90
C LEU A 99 -15.21 -3.74 -8.96
N HIS A 100 -14.59 -3.16 -9.99
CA HIS A 100 -15.33 -2.60 -11.12
C HIS A 100 -15.71 -3.70 -12.12
N PRO A 101 -16.97 -3.73 -12.61
CA PRO A 101 -17.43 -4.82 -13.49
C PRO A 101 -16.61 -4.99 -14.78
N ASP A 102 -16.25 -3.89 -15.44
CA ASP A 102 -15.51 -3.90 -16.71
C ASP A 102 -14.77 -2.55 -16.89
N PRO A 103 -13.62 -2.34 -16.21
CA PRO A 103 -12.92 -1.07 -16.29
C PRO A 103 -12.24 -0.91 -17.66
N LYS A 104 -12.45 0.23 -18.31
CA LYS A 104 -11.83 0.62 -19.59
C LYS A 104 -10.86 1.78 -19.43
N GLN A 105 -11.09 2.65 -18.44
CA GLN A 105 -10.26 3.83 -18.15
C GLN A 105 -9.90 3.85 -16.66
N ALA A 106 -8.63 3.85 -16.34
CA ALA A 106 -8.17 3.99 -14.96
C ALA A 106 -7.21 5.17 -14.79
N LEU A 107 -7.24 5.77 -13.61
CA LEU A 107 -6.34 6.83 -13.21
C LEU A 107 -5.63 6.42 -11.92
N PHE A 108 -4.31 6.48 -11.92
CA PHE A 108 -3.48 6.27 -10.76
C PHE A 108 -2.87 7.60 -10.33
N LEU A 109 -3.12 7.99 -9.10
CA LEU A 109 -2.54 9.17 -8.46
C LEU A 109 -1.40 8.73 -7.56
N GLY A 110 -0.16 9.06 -7.94
CA GLY A 110 1.08 8.50 -7.40
C GLY A 110 1.54 7.28 -8.19
N VAL A 111 2.86 7.18 -8.40
CA VAL A 111 3.49 6.08 -9.14
C VAL A 111 4.47 5.33 -8.25
N GLY A 112 5.30 6.05 -7.48
CA GLY A 112 6.34 5.44 -6.66
C GLY A 112 7.23 4.50 -7.48
N ALA A 113 7.45 3.27 -7.00
CA ALA A 113 8.20 2.24 -7.73
C ALA A 113 7.45 1.64 -8.94
N GLY A 114 6.23 2.09 -9.24
CA GLY A 114 5.43 1.67 -10.38
C GLY A 114 4.66 0.37 -10.20
N VAL A 115 4.76 -0.29 -9.05
CA VAL A 115 4.21 -1.64 -8.83
C VAL A 115 2.67 -1.65 -8.82
N THR A 116 2.05 -0.70 -8.12
CA THR A 116 0.58 -0.53 -8.08
C THR A 116 0.04 -0.25 -9.48
N PHE A 117 0.69 0.63 -10.24
CA PHE A 117 0.31 0.98 -11.61
C PHE A 117 0.50 -0.19 -12.59
N ALA A 118 1.54 -1.01 -12.41
CA ALA A 118 1.81 -2.17 -13.25
C ALA A 118 0.65 -3.17 -13.31
N ALA A 119 -0.20 -3.21 -12.28
CA ALA A 119 -1.41 -4.04 -12.30
C ALA A 119 -2.33 -3.73 -13.50
N ALA A 120 -2.35 -2.50 -14.00
CA ALA A 120 -3.16 -2.13 -15.16
C ALA A 120 -2.74 -2.84 -16.45
N ALA A 121 -1.45 -3.22 -16.58
CA ALA A 121 -0.94 -3.94 -17.75
C ALA A 121 -1.60 -5.30 -17.95
N GLU A 122 -2.03 -5.93 -16.86
CA GLU A 122 -2.65 -7.26 -16.85
C GLU A 122 -4.10 -7.29 -17.38
N TYR A 123 -4.71 -6.11 -17.60
CA TYR A 123 -6.06 -5.96 -18.12
C TYR A 123 -6.00 -5.47 -19.58
N PRO A 124 -6.18 -6.34 -20.58
CA PRO A 124 -5.88 -6.03 -21.98
C PRO A 124 -6.75 -4.90 -22.58
N ASP A 125 -7.98 -4.73 -22.08
CA ASP A 125 -8.91 -3.72 -22.55
C ASP A 125 -8.84 -2.39 -21.75
N LEU A 126 -7.97 -2.32 -20.72
CA LEU A 126 -7.83 -1.17 -19.86
C LEU A 126 -6.79 -0.20 -20.42
N LYS A 127 -7.16 1.08 -20.49
CA LYS A 127 -6.22 2.19 -20.65
C LYS A 127 -6.03 2.87 -19.30
N ALA A 128 -4.82 3.23 -18.96
CA ALA A 128 -4.54 3.82 -17.66
C ALA A 128 -3.56 4.99 -17.76
N ASP A 129 -3.93 6.09 -17.11
CA ASP A 129 -3.04 7.22 -16.82
C ASP A 129 -2.47 7.09 -15.41
N ALA A 130 -1.20 7.41 -15.23
CA ALA A 130 -0.56 7.55 -13.92
C ALA A 130 0.12 8.89 -13.78
N ILE A 131 -0.12 9.54 -12.67
CA ILE A 131 0.33 10.90 -12.38
C ILE A 131 1.32 10.87 -11.24
N GLU A 132 2.54 11.32 -11.49
CA GLU A 132 3.61 11.44 -10.49
C GLU A 132 4.05 12.90 -10.37
N LEU A 133 4.17 13.37 -9.14
CA LEU A 133 4.56 14.74 -8.86
C LEU A 133 6.05 14.99 -9.14
N ILE A 134 6.89 14.00 -8.86
CA ILE A 134 8.36 14.10 -8.88
C ILE A 134 8.89 13.48 -10.18
N PRO A 135 9.37 14.29 -11.15
CA PRO A 135 9.86 13.76 -12.44
C PRO A 135 10.96 12.71 -12.29
N GLU A 136 11.86 12.90 -11.32
CA GLU A 136 12.99 12.02 -11.06
C GLU A 136 12.55 10.61 -10.62
N VAL A 137 11.34 10.46 -10.08
CA VAL A 137 10.73 9.14 -9.79
C VAL A 137 10.48 8.40 -11.10
N LEU A 138 9.91 9.07 -12.12
CA LEU A 138 9.66 8.45 -13.42
C LEU A 138 10.95 8.05 -14.14
N GLU A 139 12.02 8.85 -14.00
CA GLU A 139 13.34 8.53 -14.56
C GLU A 139 13.97 7.28 -13.92
N LEU A 140 13.60 6.96 -12.68
CA LEU A 140 14.14 5.81 -11.95
C LEU A 140 13.29 4.54 -12.05
N LEU A 141 12.11 4.57 -12.70
CA LEU A 141 11.28 3.39 -12.95
C LEU A 141 12.02 2.24 -13.67
N PRO A 142 12.98 2.49 -14.60
CA PRO A 142 13.72 1.40 -15.24
C PRO A 142 14.46 0.47 -14.28
N TYR A 143 14.76 0.93 -13.07
CA TYR A 143 15.37 0.08 -12.04
C TYR A 143 14.40 -0.94 -11.40
N PHE A 144 13.10 -0.87 -11.71
CA PHE A 144 12.04 -1.75 -11.18
C PHE A 144 11.43 -2.66 -12.26
N THR A 145 11.91 -2.64 -13.51
CA THR A 145 11.32 -3.35 -14.66
C THR A 145 11.22 -4.86 -14.48
N GLU A 146 12.11 -5.49 -13.71
CA GLU A 146 12.00 -6.91 -13.36
C GLU A 146 10.69 -7.24 -12.63
N SER A 147 10.14 -6.28 -11.90
CA SER A 147 8.93 -6.43 -11.09
C SER A 147 7.67 -5.83 -11.72
N THR A 148 7.84 -4.85 -12.62
CA THR A 148 6.73 -4.06 -13.19
C THR A 148 6.54 -4.28 -14.69
N GLY A 149 7.52 -4.91 -15.37
CA GLY A 149 7.62 -4.82 -16.83
C GLY A 149 8.07 -3.42 -17.28
N ILE A 150 8.22 -3.23 -18.57
CA ILE A 150 8.56 -1.92 -19.17
C ILE A 150 7.25 -1.15 -19.37
N LEU A 151 6.92 -0.30 -18.41
CA LEU A 151 5.64 0.44 -18.40
C LEU A 151 5.52 1.44 -19.55
N SER A 152 6.65 2.03 -19.99
CA SER A 152 6.70 3.00 -21.09
C SER A 152 6.42 2.41 -22.48
N ASP A 153 6.59 1.10 -22.65
CA ASP A 153 6.44 0.43 -23.96
C ASP A 153 5.00 -0.07 -24.20
N ASN A 154 4.10 0.22 -23.29
CA ASN A 154 2.71 -0.18 -23.40
C ASN A 154 1.84 1.02 -23.79
N ASP A 155 1.37 1.06 -25.03
CA ASP A 155 0.55 2.16 -25.59
C ASP A 155 -0.76 2.42 -24.82
N ARG A 156 -1.19 1.51 -23.98
CA ARG A 156 -2.38 1.65 -23.12
C ARG A 156 -2.06 2.33 -21.78
N LEU A 157 -0.77 2.44 -21.43
CA LEU A 157 -0.30 2.99 -20.17
C LEU A 157 0.38 4.33 -20.42
N SER A 158 -0.05 5.37 -19.73
CA SER A 158 0.48 6.72 -19.86
C SER A 158 1.03 7.22 -18.52
N LEU A 159 2.32 7.54 -18.50
CA LEU A 159 3.02 8.11 -17.34
C LEU A 159 3.19 9.63 -17.55
N LYS A 160 2.71 10.43 -16.60
CA LYS A 160 2.76 11.90 -16.69
C LYS A 160 3.33 12.50 -15.41
N SER A 161 4.32 13.38 -15.55
CA SER A 161 4.77 14.20 -14.44
C SER A 161 3.83 15.41 -14.29
N SER A 162 3.06 15.43 -13.19
CA SER A 162 2.12 16.51 -12.88
C SER A 162 1.69 16.45 -11.41
N ASP A 163 1.17 17.56 -10.92
CA ASP A 163 0.44 17.60 -9.65
C ASP A 163 -0.91 16.88 -9.81
N ALA A 164 -1.16 15.87 -8.96
CA ALA A 164 -2.35 15.03 -9.02
C ALA A 164 -3.64 15.83 -8.88
N ARG A 165 -3.66 16.84 -8.01
CA ARG A 165 -4.82 17.69 -7.75
C ARG A 165 -5.17 18.58 -8.94
N ARG A 166 -4.14 19.17 -9.58
CA ARG A 166 -4.30 19.95 -10.80
C ARG A 166 -4.76 19.09 -11.98
N PHE A 167 -4.20 17.89 -12.10
CA PHE A 167 -4.59 16.96 -13.14
C PHE A 167 -6.07 16.59 -13.00
N VAL A 168 -6.52 16.18 -11.80
CA VAL A 168 -7.93 15.84 -11.52
C VAL A 168 -8.86 17.01 -11.83
N ALA A 169 -8.46 18.23 -11.51
CA ALA A 169 -9.28 19.42 -11.78
C ALA A 169 -9.40 19.79 -13.28
N SER A 170 -8.45 19.35 -14.12
CA SER A 170 -8.36 19.72 -15.54
C SER A 170 -8.62 18.54 -16.51
N ALA A 171 -8.80 17.31 -16.01
CA ALA A 171 -9.01 16.15 -16.85
C ALA A 171 -10.30 16.27 -17.69
N GLY A 172 -10.17 16.03 -19.00
CA GLY A 172 -11.23 16.23 -19.99
C GLY A 172 -12.11 14.99 -20.27
N HIS A 173 -11.88 13.88 -19.56
CA HIS A 173 -12.64 12.63 -19.72
C HIS A 173 -12.84 11.94 -18.38
N SER A 174 -13.81 11.03 -18.31
CA SER A 174 -14.12 10.30 -17.10
C SER A 174 -13.34 8.98 -16.99
N TYR A 175 -13.16 8.51 -15.76
CA TYR A 175 -12.50 7.25 -15.43
C TYR A 175 -13.47 6.28 -14.75
N ASP A 176 -13.28 4.99 -15.01
CA ASP A 176 -14.02 3.91 -14.36
C ASP A 176 -13.43 3.58 -12.98
N VAL A 177 -12.11 3.69 -12.87
CA VAL A 177 -11.42 3.45 -11.59
C VAL A 177 -10.39 4.54 -11.38
N VAL A 178 -10.47 5.22 -10.24
CA VAL A 178 -9.43 6.13 -9.77
C VAL A 178 -8.80 5.52 -8.52
N ILE A 179 -7.48 5.39 -8.51
CA ILE A 179 -6.70 4.82 -7.41
C ILE A 179 -5.72 5.87 -6.93
N ALA A 180 -5.87 6.30 -5.68
CA ALA A 180 -4.89 7.14 -5.01
C ALA A 180 -3.99 6.27 -4.13
N ASP A 181 -2.69 6.38 -4.37
CA ASP A 181 -1.65 5.63 -3.67
C ASP A 181 -1.49 6.12 -2.21
N LEU A 182 -0.57 5.53 -1.47
CA LEU A 182 -0.28 5.80 -0.07
C LEU A 182 0.35 7.19 0.11
N PHE A 183 -0.47 8.23 0.18
CA PHE A 183 0.03 9.56 0.52
C PHE A 183 0.14 9.74 2.03
N HIS A 184 1.35 10.01 2.51
CA HIS A 184 1.50 10.36 3.91
C HIS A 184 0.98 11.78 4.17
N PRO A 185 -0.10 11.98 4.96
CA PRO A 185 -0.74 13.29 5.08
C PRO A 185 0.14 14.35 5.77
N ALA A 186 1.21 13.94 6.47
CA ALA A 186 2.19 14.85 7.06
C ALA A 186 3.27 15.35 6.07
N ARG A 187 3.33 14.81 4.84
CA ARG A 187 4.24 15.32 3.80
C ARG A 187 3.71 16.66 3.27
N ASP A 188 4.67 17.51 2.88
CA ASP A 188 4.37 18.81 2.29
C ASP A 188 3.40 18.68 1.11
N GLY A 189 2.25 19.35 1.21
CA GLY A 189 1.20 19.34 0.21
C GLY A 189 0.27 18.10 0.21
N ALA A 190 0.68 16.95 0.76
CA ALA A 190 -0.09 15.71 0.69
C ALA A 190 -1.44 15.79 1.45
N ALA A 191 -1.53 16.56 2.53
CA ALA A 191 -2.79 16.77 3.25
C ALA A 191 -3.92 17.33 2.36
N SER A 192 -3.57 18.06 1.29
CA SER A 192 -4.53 18.61 0.33
C SER A 192 -5.21 17.56 -0.55
N LEU A 193 -4.63 16.36 -0.66
CA LEU A 193 -5.21 15.22 -1.38
C LEU A 193 -6.30 14.50 -0.56
N TYR A 194 -6.49 14.90 0.69
CA TYR A 194 -7.53 14.37 1.60
C TYR A 194 -8.61 15.41 1.91
N THR A 195 -8.74 16.48 1.12
CA THR A 195 -9.79 17.48 1.32
C THR A 195 -11.08 17.09 0.64
N ARG A 196 -12.19 17.59 1.18
CA ARG A 196 -13.53 17.41 0.62
C ARG A 196 -13.58 17.84 -0.85
N GLU A 197 -12.98 18.96 -1.18
CA GLU A 197 -12.96 19.54 -2.52
C GLU A 197 -12.24 18.63 -3.51
N HIS A 198 -11.12 18.04 -3.11
CA HIS A 198 -10.41 17.05 -3.92
C HIS A 198 -11.24 15.80 -4.17
N PHE A 199 -11.88 15.26 -3.13
CA PHE A 199 -12.75 14.08 -3.26
C PHE A 199 -13.98 14.37 -4.13
N VAL A 200 -14.55 15.58 -4.05
CA VAL A 200 -15.66 16.02 -4.95
C VAL A 200 -15.18 16.03 -6.40
N LYS A 201 -14.01 16.61 -6.67
CA LYS A 201 -13.44 16.64 -8.04
C LYS A 201 -13.17 15.25 -8.59
N ILE A 202 -12.67 14.31 -7.76
CA ILE A 202 -12.53 12.91 -8.17
C ILE A 202 -13.91 12.30 -8.48
N LYS A 203 -14.93 12.55 -7.63
CA LYS A 203 -16.28 12.04 -7.86
C LYS A 203 -16.90 12.54 -9.15
N ASP A 204 -16.67 13.82 -9.50
CA ASP A 204 -17.11 14.41 -10.77
C ASP A 204 -16.45 13.73 -11.97
N LEU A 205 -15.18 13.32 -11.81
CA LEU A 205 -14.38 12.65 -12.83
C LEU A 205 -14.76 11.18 -13.04
N LEU A 206 -15.47 10.54 -12.09
CA LEU A 206 -15.89 9.15 -12.22
C LEU A 206 -17.00 8.98 -13.28
N SER A 207 -16.90 7.90 -14.07
CA SER A 207 -18.01 7.40 -14.89
C SER A 207 -19.22 7.02 -14.02
N THR A 208 -20.34 6.66 -14.65
CA THR A 208 -21.60 6.33 -13.93
C THR A 208 -21.44 5.15 -12.97
N GLU A 209 -20.67 4.14 -13.34
CA GLU A 209 -20.35 2.95 -12.53
C GLU A 209 -18.99 3.12 -11.80
N GLY A 210 -18.35 4.27 -11.98
CA GLY A 210 -16.98 4.50 -11.54
C GLY A 210 -16.80 4.43 -10.04
N LEU A 211 -15.62 4.00 -9.62
CA LEU A 211 -15.21 3.93 -8.24
C LEU A 211 -13.87 4.65 -7.98
N PHE A 212 -13.73 5.16 -6.78
CA PHE A 212 -12.50 5.78 -6.25
C PHE A 212 -11.99 4.97 -5.08
N CYS A 213 -10.73 4.61 -5.09
CA CYS A 213 -10.02 3.98 -3.98
C CYS A 213 -8.93 4.92 -3.46
N GLN A 214 -8.99 5.24 -2.17
CA GLN A 214 -7.93 5.93 -1.44
C GLN A 214 -7.25 4.94 -0.51
N TRP A 215 -6.00 4.60 -0.78
CA TRP A 215 -5.21 3.79 0.10
C TRP A 215 -4.62 4.60 1.27
N LEU A 216 -4.62 4.01 2.46
CA LEU A 216 -4.18 4.65 3.70
C LEU A 216 -3.17 3.76 4.44
N PRO A 217 -1.94 4.27 4.71
CA PRO A 217 -0.94 3.54 5.49
C PRO A 217 -1.27 3.64 6.99
N LEU A 218 -2.03 2.69 7.56
CA LEU A 218 -2.42 2.74 8.98
C LEU A 218 -1.22 2.81 9.92
N TYR A 219 -0.08 2.28 9.50
CA TYR A 219 1.19 2.34 10.25
C TYR A 219 1.82 3.74 10.33
N GLN A 220 1.25 4.71 9.62
CA GLN A 220 1.70 6.12 9.60
C GLN A 220 0.59 7.08 10.05
N LEU A 221 -0.50 6.58 10.60
CA LEU A 221 -1.66 7.37 11.03
C LEU A 221 -1.97 7.11 12.50
N ASP A 222 -2.44 8.16 13.18
CA ASP A 222 -3.14 8.00 14.44
C ASP A 222 -4.67 7.93 14.24
N ARG A 223 -5.38 7.54 15.29
CA ARG A 223 -6.83 7.42 15.30
C ARG A 223 -7.53 8.72 14.91
N GLN A 224 -7.04 9.87 15.38
CA GLN A 224 -7.66 11.15 15.11
C GLN A 224 -7.54 11.54 13.63
N THR A 225 -6.37 11.34 13.04
CA THR A 225 -6.10 11.57 11.61
C THR A 225 -6.95 10.64 10.75
N LEU A 226 -7.00 9.34 11.07
CA LEU A 226 -7.83 8.36 10.37
C LEU A 226 -9.31 8.74 10.43
N ASN A 227 -9.84 9.10 11.59
CA ASN A 227 -11.23 9.51 11.75
C ASN A 227 -11.56 10.77 10.93
N SER A 228 -10.64 11.74 10.85
CA SER A 228 -10.83 12.94 10.03
C SER A 228 -10.87 12.61 8.54
N ILE A 229 -10.01 11.69 8.07
CA ILE A 229 -10.02 11.21 6.68
C ILE A 229 -11.32 10.48 6.38
N ILE A 230 -11.76 9.56 7.24
CA ILE A 230 -13.01 8.80 7.06
C ILE A 230 -14.23 9.74 7.00
N ARG A 231 -14.33 10.72 7.90
CA ARG A 231 -15.43 11.70 7.88
C ARG A 231 -15.45 12.51 6.58
N THR A 232 -14.29 12.98 6.15
CA THR A 232 -14.14 13.73 4.90
C THR A 232 -14.53 12.89 3.68
N PHE A 233 -14.09 11.64 3.66
CA PHE A 233 -14.43 10.71 2.59
C PHE A 233 -15.93 10.42 2.54
N LEU A 234 -16.56 10.15 3.69
CA LEU A 234 -17.98 9.84 3.78
C LEU A 234 -18.90 11.04 3.52
N ASP A 235 -18.42 12.27 3.71
CA ASP A 235 -19.17 13.47 3.32
C ASP A 235 -19.38 13.54 1.80
N VAL A 236 -18.45 13.00 1.02
CA VAL A 236 -18.53 12.94 -0.45
C VAL A 236 -19.10 11.59 -0.93
N TYR A 237 -18.70 10.50 -0.28
CA TYR A 237 -19.09 9.11 -0.61
C TYR A 237 -19.82 8.45 0.57
N PRO A 238 -21.09 8.83 0.87
CA PRO A 238 -21.82 8.33 2.05
C PRO A 238 -22.05 6.81 2.05
N LYS A 239 -21.98 6.17 0.87
CA LYS A 239 -22.03 4.71 0.68
C LYS A 239 -20.64 4.07 0.56
N GLY A 240 -19.58 4.81 0.89
CA GLY A 240 -18.21 4.31 0.87
C GLY A 240 -18.03 3.10 1.78
N SER A 241 -16.96 2.35 1.54
CA SER A 241 -16.63 1.11 2.24
C SER A 241 -15.14 1.03 2.56
N ALA A 242 -14.80 0.20 3.55
CA ALA A 242 -13.42 -0.05 3.95
C ALA A 242 -12.96 -1.45 3.55
N TRP A 243 -11.71 -1.55 3.13
CA TRP A 243 -11.08 -2.77 2.63
C TRP A 243 -9.64 -2.88 3.11
N LEU A 244 -9.17 -4.08 3.43
CA LEU A 244 -7.77 -4.33 3.70
C LEU A 244 -7.03 -4.72 2.40
N ALA A 245 -5.91 -4.08 2.10
CA ALA A 245 -5.06 -4.53 1.00
C ALA A 245 -4.49 -5.93 1.29
N HIS A 246 -4.08 -6.16 2.52
CA HIS A 246 -3.55 -7.43 3.04
C HIS A 246 -3.70 -7.49 4.57
N TYR A 247 -3.23 -8.58 5.20
CA TYR A 247 -3.44 -8.83 6.62
C TYR A 247 -2.14 -8.71 7.45
N SER A 248 -1.15 -7.94 6.98
CA SER A 248 0.08 -7.66 7.74
C SER A 248 -0.20 -6.77 8.93
N VAL A 249 0.36 -7.14 10.08
CA VAL A 249 0.29 -6.35 11.31
C VAL A 249 1.38 -5.27 11.41
N ASP A 250 2.43 -5.38 10.58
CA ASP A 250 3.58 -4.46 10.61
C ASP A 250 3.38 -3.23 9.74
N ALA A 251 2.73 -3.42 8.60
CA ALA A 251 2.45 -2.36 7.64
C ALA A 251 1.01 -2.46 7.12
N PRO A 252 0.01 -2.34 7.99
CA PRO A 252 -1.39 -2.49 7.59
C PRO A 252 -1.83 -1.36 6.65
N ILE A 253 -2.54 -1.72 5.58
CA ILE A 253 -3.03 -0.80 4.55
C ILE A 253 -4.55 -0.93 4.43
N LEU A 254 -5.23 0.21 4.58
CA LEU A 254 -6.68 0.35 4.50
C LEU A 254 -7.06 1.09 3.22
N GLY A 255 -7.95 0.53 2.40
CA GLY A 255 -8.59 1.21 1.30
C GLY A 255 -9.95 1.77 1.69
N LEU A 256 -10.18 3.05 1.45
CA LEU A 256 -11.51 3.64 1.44
C LEU A 256 -12.00 3.66 -0.02
N ILE A 257 -13.07 2.90 -0.30
CA ILE A 257 -13.60 2.79 -1.66
C ILE A 257 -14.98 3.43 -1.71
N GLY A 258 -15.10 4.45 -2.56
CA GLY A 258 -16.34 5.16 -2.82
C GLY A 258 -16.77 5.01 -4.27
N SER A 259 -18.07 4.99 -4.50
CA SER A 259 -18.67 4.94 -5.84
C SER A 259 -19.96 5.72 -5.88
N LYS A 260 -20.46 5.99 -7.09
CA LYS A 260 -21.79 6.59 -7.28
C LYS A 260 -22.92 5.61 -6.99
N LYS A 261 -22.63 4.29 -7.12
CA LYS A 261 -23.56 3.19 -6.83
C LYS A 261 -23.03 2.28 -5.72
N ASP A 262 -23.89 1.43 -5.16
CA ASP A 262 -23.46 0.42 -4.18
C ASP A 262 -22.55 -0.62 -4.85
N ILE A 263 -21.44 -0.91 -4.20
CA ILE A 263 -20.56 -1.99 -4.64
C ILE A 263 -21.18 -3.31 -4.14
N ARG A 264 -21.54 -4.19 -5.07
CA ARG A 264 -22.09 -5.51 -4.81
C ARG A 264 -21.32 -6.56 -5.61
N ILE A 265 -20.93 -7.63 -4.96
CA ILE A 265 -20.22 -8.75 -5.58
C ILE A 265 -21.19 -9.90 -5.78
N GLU A 266 -21.43 -10.26 -7.04
CA GLU A 266 -22.07 -11.52 -7.39
C GLU A 266 -21.01 -12.62 -7.44
N SER A 267 -21.19 -13.69 -6.65
CA SER A 267 -20.21 -14.76 -6.50
C SER A 267 -19.81 -15.42 -7.82
N ASP A 268 -20.78 -15.71 -8.71
CA ASP A 268 -20.50 -16.36 -9.99
C ASP A 268 -19.78 -15.42 -10.95
N TRP A 269 -20.13 -14.14 -10.94
CA TRP A 269 -19.42 -13.13 -11.71
C TRP A 269 -17.96 -13.00 -11.24
N LEU A 270 -17.72 -12.88 -9.93
CA LEU A 270 -16.37 -12.79 -9.40
C LEU A 270 -15.54 -14.03 -9.75
N ASN A 271 -16.12 -15.23 -9.60
CA ASN A 271 -15.45 -16.48 -9.95
C ASN A 271 -15.04 -16.55 -11.43
N ARG A 272 -15.88 -16.05 -12.34
CA ARG A 272 -15.52 -15.95 -13.77
C ARG A 272 -14.42 -14.92 -13.99
N ARG A 273 -14.51 -13.76 -13.34
CA ARG A 273 -13.57 -12.66 -13.53
C ARG A 273 -12.16 -13.00 -13.07
N VAL A 274 -12.00 -13.56 -11.87
CA VAL A 274 -10.67 -13.94 -11.36
C VAL A 274 -10.00 -15.08 -12.13
N LYS A 275 -10.77 -15.85 -12.92
CA LYS A 275 -10.27 -16.93 -13.76
C LYS A 275 -9.97 -16.52 -15.21
N GLN A 276 -10.14 -15.24 -15.56
CA GLN A 276 -9.78 -14.75 -16.90
C GLN A 276 -8.26 -14.90 -17.12
N LYS A 277 -7.89 -15.51 -18.26
CA LYS A 277 -6.49 -15.86 -18.56
C LYS A 277 -5.55 -14.67 -18.55
N SER A 278 -6.02 -13.48 -18.93
CA SER A 278 -5.22 -12.26 -19.03
C SER A 278 -4.53 -11.89 -17.73
N HIS A 279 -5.23 -11.97 -16.61
CA HIS A 279 -4.71 -11.54 -15.29
C HIS A 279 -4.66 -12.68 -14.25
N TYR A 280 -5.03 -13.91 -14.62
CA TYR A 280 -5.07 -15.03 -13.66
C TYR A 280 -3.74 -15.29 -12.96
N ASN A 281 -2.62 -15.26 -13.68
CA ASN A 281 -1.31 -15.51 -13.11
C ASN A 281 -0.91 -14.40 -12.13
N ALA A 282 -1.13 -13.14 -12.49
CA ALA A 282 -0.89 -12.00 -11.61
C ALA A 282 -1.74 -12.07 -10.34
N LEU A 283 -3.02 -12.42 -10.47
CA LEU A 283 -3.91 -12.61 -9.31
C LEU A 283 -3.47 -13.79 -8.43
N ARG A 284 -2.92 -14.85 -9.02
CA ARG A 284 -2.40 -16.00 -8.28
C ARG A 284 -1.18 -15.64 -7.44
N GLU A 285 -0.27 -14.83 -7.96
CA GLU A 285 0.90 -14.35 -7.23
C GLU A 285 0.51 -13.59 -5.96
N VAL A 286 -0.55 -12.79 -6.02
CA VAL A 286 -1.07 -12.01 -4.90
C VAL A 286 -2.29 -12.64 -4.21
N ARG A 287 -2.61 -13.90 -4.58
CA ARG A 287 -3.69 -14.72 -3.99
C ARG A 287 -5.10 -14.11 -4.09
N LEU A 288 -5.33 -13.24 -5.06
CA LEU A 288 -6.67 -12.70 -5.36
C LEU A 288 -7.50 -13.61 -6.27
N HIS A 289 -6.93 -14.72 -6.75
CA HIS A 289 -7.62 -15.74 -7.58
C HIS A 289 -8.58 -16.64 -6.80
N GLU A 290 -8.47 -16.67 -5.45
CA GLU A 290 -9.36 -17.47 -4.60
C GLU A 290 -10.68 -16.72 -4.35
N PRO A 291 -11.85 -17.40 -4.41
CA PRO A 291 -13.17 -16.76 -4.43
C PRO A 291 -13.49 -15.86 -3.24
N LEU A 292 -12.97 -16.21 -2.04
CA LEU A 292 -13.26 -15.46 -0.81
C LEU A 292 -12.22 -14.40 -0.47
N THR A 293 -11.09 -14.34 -1.20
CA THR A 293 -10.03 -13.40 -0.84
C THR A 293 -10.43 -11.94 -1.05
N LEU A 294 -11.07 -11.62 -2.19
CA LEU A 294 -11.53 -10.25 -2.43
C LEU A 294 -12.66 -9.85 -1.47
N PRO A 295 -13.80 -10.58 -1.34
CA PRO A 295 -14.82 -10.21 -0.36
C PRO A 295 -14.33 -10.35 1.08
N GLY A 296 -13.34 -11.21 1.34
CA GLY A 296 -12.68 -11.35 2.64
C GLY A 296 -11.87 -10.12 3.08
N SER A 297 -11.46 -9.27 2.13
CA SER A 297 -10.77 -8.00 2.41
C SER A 297 -11.72 -6.90 2.90
N TYR A 298 -13.03 -7.04 2.73
CA TYR A 298 -14.03 -6.07 3.15
C TYR A 298 -14.12 -5.97 4.67
N LEU A 299 -14.20 -4.73 5.18
CA LEU A 299 -14.30 -4.44 6.62
C LEU A 299 -15.67 -3.88 7.02
N GLY A 300 -16.32 -3.09 6.16
CA GLY A 300 -17.63 -2.53 6.47
C GLY A 300 -18.06 -1.41 5.53
N ASN A 301 -19.34 -1.07 5.63
CA ASN A 301 -19.99 -0.04 4.82
C ASN A 301 -19.85 1.36 5.43
N GLY A 302 -20.34 2.38 4.72
CA GLY A 302 -20.26 3.78 5.16
C GLY A 302 -20.97 4.05 6.48
N LEU A 303 -22.02 3.29 6.82
CA LEU A 303 -22.71 3.44 8.11
C LEU A 303 -21.85 2.94 9.27
N ALA A 304 -21.17 1.79 9.11
CA ALA A 304 -20.25 1.26 10.10
C ALA A 304 -19.03 2.20 10.26
N LEU A 305 -18.48 2.70 9.15
CA LEU A 305 -17.39 3.67 9.15
C LEU A 305 -17.79 4.99 9.82
N LYS A 306 -19.01 5.47 9.60
CA LYS A 306 -19.52 6.69 10.25
C LYS A 306 -19.61 6.54 11.77
N ARG A 307 -20.08 5.37 12.25
CA ARG A 307 -20.10 5.05 13.68
C ARG A 307 -18.68 5.00 14.26
N PHE A 308 -17.77 4.33 13.56
CA PHE A 308 -16.37 4.20 13.96
C PHE A 308 -15.65 5.56 14.05
N ALA A 309 -15.81 6.43 13.03
CA ALA A 309 -15.14 7.73 13.00
C ALA A 309 -15.73 8.73 14.00
N GLY A 310 -17.00 8.52 14.41
CA GLY A 310 -17.71 9.42 15.32
C GLY A 310 -17.93 10.83 14.75
N PRO A 311 -18.51 11.74 15.56
CA PRO A 311 -18.68 13.13 15.17
C PRO A 311 -17.35 13.87 15.12
N GLY A 312 -17.27 14.90 14.28
CA GLY A 312 -16.10 15.77 14.20
C GLY A 312 -16.03 16.52 12.88
N PRO A 313 -15.05 17.39 12.73
CA PRO A 313 -14.92 18.22 11.55
C PRO A 313 -14.47 17.44 10.33
N VAL A 314 -14.79 17.99 9.17
CA VAL A 314 -14.35 17.55 7.83
C VAL A 314 -13.11 18.34 7.41
N ASN A 315 -12.14 17.68 6.80
CA ASN A 315 -10.96 18.34 6.26
C ASN A 315 -11.30 18.97 4.91
N SER A 316 -11.17 20.29 4.80
CA SER A 316 -11.45 21.06 3.58
C SER A 316 -10.28 21.98 3.23
N ASP A 317 -10.34 22.60 2.06
CA ASP A 317 -9.33 23.57 1.64
C ASP A 317 -9.28 24.80 2.55
N ASP A 318 -10.46 25.26 3.02
CA ASP A 318 -10.58 26.40 3.93
C ASP A 318 -10.27 26.05 5.39
N HIS A 319 -10.44 24.75 5.76
CA HIS A 319 -10.13 24.23 7.09
C HIS A 319 -9.28 22.98 6.98
N PRO A 320 -7.98 23.13 6.67
CA PRO A 320 -7.07 22.01 6.39
C PRO A 320 -6.58 21.32 7.67
N ILE A 321 -7.47 20.63 8.37
CA ILE A 321 -7.22 20.01 9.68
C ILE A 321 -6.03 19.06 9.63
N LEU A 322 -5.94 18.25 8.58
CA LEU A 322 -4.88 17.25 8.44
C LEU A 322 -3.49 17.86 8.30
N LEU A 323 -3.40 19.05 7.71
CA LEU A 323 -2.13 19.77 7.59
C LEU A 323 -1.49 20.06 8.96
N TYR A 324 -2.32 20.27 9.98
CA TYR A 324 -1.87 20.58 11.34
C TYR A 324 -1.83 19.38 12.27
N GLN A 325 -2.69 18.37 12.04
CA GLN A 325 -2.78 17.18 12.90
C GLN A 325 -1.75 16.11 12.55
N ALA A 326 -1.60 15.79 11.26
CA ALA A 326 -0.79 14.66 10.82
C ALA A 326 0.71 14.78 11.18
N PRO A 327 1.37 15.94 11.11
CA PRO A 327 2.77 16.07 11.52
C PRO A 327 3.01 15.72 12.99
N GLY A 328 2.02 16.00 13.87
CA GLY A 328 2.13 15.70 15.30
C GLY A 328 2.31 14.21 15.61
N TYR A 329 1.81 13.33 14.74
CA TYR A 329 1.96 11.87 14.90
C TYR A 329 3.36 11.38 14.53
N VAL A 330 3.96 11.92 13.46
CA VAL A 330 5.29 11.49 12.95
C VAL A 330 6.38 11.64 14.02
N TYR A 331 6.20 12.57 14.96
CA TYR A 331 7.14 12.82 16.05
C TYR A 331 6.83 12.04 17.34
N ARG A 332 5.71 11.27 17.38
CA ARG A 332 5.36 10.40 18.53
C ARG A 332 5.85 8.98 18.25
N ALA A 333 6.99 8.61 18.82
CA ALA A 333 7.72 7.37 18.55
C ALA A 333 7.08 6.07 19.10
N GLU A 334 5.87 6.09 19.69
CA GLU A 334 5.40 5.01 20.59
C GLU A 334 4.23 4.15 20.09
N SER A 335 3.61 4.44 18.94
CA SER A 335 2.47 3.64 18.48
C SER A 335 2.90 2.40 17.70
N LYS A 336 2.33 1.25 18.06
CA LYS A 336 2.49 0.02 17.28
C LYS A 336 1.56 0.08 16.05
N PRO A 337 2.04 -0.23 14.84
CA PRO A 337 1.22 -0.24 13.62
C PRO A 337 -0.05 -1.09 13.74
N SER A 338 0.03 -2.18 14.50
CA SER A 338 -1.08 -3.11 14.74
C SER A 338 -2.21 -2.54 15.61
N GLU A 339 -1.94 -1.55 16.48
CA GLU A 339 -2.96 -1.02 17.41
C GLU A 339 -4.11 -0.38 16.65
N LEU A 340 -3.82 0.50 15.69
CA LEU A 340 -4.85 1.14 14.88
C LEU A 340 -5.60 0.12 13.99
N LEU A 341 -4.90 -0.90 13.46
CA LEU A 341 -5.54 -1.99 12.73
C LEU A 341 -6.53 -2.77 13.61
N LEU A 342 -6.14 -3.12 14.85
CA LEU A 342 -7.03 -3.80 15.81
C LEU A 342 -8.25 -2.94 16.16
N GLU A 343 -8.05 -1.63 16.36
CA GLU A 343 -9.17 -0.72 16.58
C GLU A 343 -10.15 -0.68 15.40
N VAL A 344 -9.65 -0.70 14.17
CA VAL A 344 -10.49 -0.72 12.96
C VAL A 344 -11.27 -2.02 12.86
N ILE A 345 -10.63 -3.19 13.00
CA ILE A 345 -11.33 -4.49 12.89
C ILE A 345 -12.34 -4.73 14.01
N HIS A 346 -12.12 -4.20 15.22
CA HIS A 346 -13.06 -4.30 16.32
C HIS A 346 -14.19 -3.26 16.26
N GLY A 347 -13.90 -2.09 15.66
CA GLY A 347 -14.84 -0.97 15.65
C GLY A 347 -15.71 -0.87 14.39
N VAL A 348 -15.39 -1.61 13.33
CA VAL A 348 -16.10 -1.59 12.06
C VAL A 348 -16.76 -2.96 11.83
N GLU A 349 -18.08 -3.01 11.95
CA GLU A 349 -18.84 -4.24 11.76
C GLU A 349 -19.28 -4.42 10.31
N ALA A 350 -19.04 -5.61 9.76
CA ALA A 350 -19.48 -6.03 8.43
C ALA A 350 -20.55 -7.11 8.52
N LYS A 351 -21.47 -7.09 7.55
CA LYS A 351 -22.41 -8.19 7.29
C LYS A 351 -22.21 -8.71 5.87
N PRO A 352 -22.28 -10.02 5.63
CA PRO A 352 -22.11 -10.58 4.28
C PRO A 352 -23.05 -9.94 3.25
N GLU A 353 -24.26 -9.58 3.67
CA GLU A 353 -25.27 -8.94 2.84
C GLU A 353 -24.90 -7.52 2.41
N ASP A 354 -23.92 -6.88 3.08
CA ASP A 354 -23.44 -5.55 2.71
C ASP A 354 -22.71 -5.57 1.37
N ILE A 355 -22.05 -6.67 1.03
CA ILE A 355 -21.18 -6.77 -0.13
C ILE A 355 -21.52 -7.92 -1.07
N LEU A 356 -22.00 -9.07 -0.53
CA LEU A 356 -22.22 -10.28 -1.31
C LEU A 356 -23.66 -10.38 -1.78
N GLN A 357 -23.86 -10.39 -3.10
CA GLN A 357 -25.11 -10.66 -3.73
C GLN A 357 -25.22 -12.17 -3.97
N ALA A 358 -25.71 -12.92 -3.00
CA ALA A 358 -25.85 -14.34 -3.07
C ALA A 358 -27.23 -14.77 -2.54
N ASN A 359 -27.92 -15.65 -3.29
CA ASN A 359 -29.18 -16.26 -2.86
C ASN A 359 -28.96 -17.48 -1.94
N SER A 360 -27.74 -17.66 -1.40
CA SER A 360 -27.34 -18.84 -0.66
C SER A 360 -26.87 -18.49 0.76
N THR A 361 -27.58 -18.93 1.76
CA THR A 361 -27.17 -18.86 3.16
C THR A 361 -25.79 -19.46 3.40
N ARG A 362 -25.42 -20.51 2.65
CA ARG A 362 -24.10 -21.14 2.71
C ARG A 362 -22.98 -20.18 2.29
N ALA A 363 -23.19 -19.36 1.24
CA ALA A 363 -22.20 -18.39 0.80
C ALA A 363 -21.96 -17.30 1.87
N HIS A 364 -23.03 -16.80 2.49
CA HIS A 364 -22.94 -15.82 3.57
C HIS A 364 -22.23 -16.42 4.80
N SER A 365 -22.58 -17.64 5.22
CA SER A 365 -21.92 -18.30 6.35
C SER A 365 -20.43 -18.53 6.10
N ARG A 366 -20.03 -18.92 4.87
CA ARG A 366 -18.61 -19.09 4.51
C ARG A 366 -17.86 -17.76 4.57
N LEU A 367 -18.46 -16.66 4.09
CA LEU A 367 -17.83 -15.35 4.15
C LEU A 367 -17.71 -14.86 5.60
N SER A 368 -18.74 -15.05 6.44
CA SER A 368 -18.64 -14.73 7.87
C SER A 368 -17.53 -15.51 8.56
N ALA A 369 -17.41 -16.83 8.29
CA ALA A 369 -16.32 -17.66 8.81
C ALA A 369 -14.94 -17.17 8.34
N TYR A 370 -14.85 -16.72 7.08
CA TYR A 370 -13.62 -16.17 6.52
C TYR A 370 -13.19 -14.87 7.25
N TRP A 371 -14.13 -13.97 7.55
CA TRP A 371 -13.86 -12.74 8.31
C TRP A 371 -13.43 -13.04 9.75
N LEU A 372 -14.10 -13.99 10.44
CA LEU A 372 -13.67 -14.42 11.77
C LEU A 372 -12.25 -15.00 11.75
N ALA A 373 -11.94 -15.81 10.74
CA ALA A 373 -10.60 -16.36 10.55
C ALA A 373 -9.57 -15.25 10.26
N ARG A 374 -9.92 -14.25 9.44
CA ARG A 374 -9.09 -13.08 9.17
C ARG A 374 -8.75 -12.32 10.45
N ASP A 375 -9.76 -12.00 11.24
CA ASP A 375 -9.59 -11.20 12.46
C ASP A 375 -8.76 -11.99 13.50
N SER A 376 -9.04 -13.27 13.67
CA SER A 376 -8.23 -14.17 14.51
C SER A 376 -6.78 -14.29 14.02
N PHE A 377 -6.55 -14.34 12.71
CA PHE A 377 -5.21 -14.35 12.11
C PHE A 377 -4.43 -13.05 12.41
N ILE A 378 -5.08 -11.90 12.28
CA ILE A 378 -4.49 -10.58 12.58
C ILE A 378 -4.14 -10.51 14.08
N ILE A 379 -5.05 -10.90 14.97
CA ILE A 379 -4.80 -10.95 16.42
C ILE A 379 -3.62 -11.86 16.74
N ALA A 380 -3.62 -13.09 16.23
CA ALA A 380 -2.51 -14.03 16.41
C ALA A 380 -1.17 -13.46 15.90
N GLY A 381 -1.20 -12.70 14.80
CA GLY A 381 -0.01 -12.01 14.26
C GLY A 381 0.55 -10.93 15.19
N THR A 382 -0.30 -10.25 15.98
CA THR A 382 0.15 -9.25 16.96
C THR A 382 0.78 -9.85 18.21
N GLU A 383 0.38 -11.07 18.56
CA GLU A 383 0.81 -11.79 19.78
C GLU A 383 2.01 -12.71 19.51
N SER A 384 2.19 -13.16 18.27
CA SER A 384 3.22 -14.16 17.92
C SER A 384 4.63 -13.58 17.99
N GLN A 385 5.50 -14.33 18.65
CA GLN A 385 6.93 -14.04 18.67
C GLN A 385 7.59 -14.51 17.36
N ARG A 386 8.39 -13.62 16.77
CA ARG A 386 9.17 -13.94 15.57
C ARG A 386 10.39 -14.74 15.94
N SER A 387 10.75 -15.71 15.11
CA SER A 387 11.98 -16.49 15.23
C SER A 387 12.58 -16.71 13.84
N MET A 388 13.90 -16.69 13.76
CA MET A 388 14.65 -17.11 12.57
C MET A 388 14.84 -18.64 12.55
N ASP A 389 14.72 -19.29 13.69
CA ASP A 389 14.74 -20.76 13.79
C ASP A 389 13.37 -21.33 13.39
N PRO A 390 13.30 -22.20 12.36
CA PRO A 390 12.05 -22.73 11.85
C PRO A 390 11.25 -23.56 12.88
N TYR A 391 11.95 -24.30 13.78
CA TYR A 391 11.30 -25.12 14.79
C TYR A 391 10.64 -24.25 15.87
N THR A 392 11.36 -23.27 16.39
CA THR A 392 10.83 -22.29 17.33
C THR A 392 9.67 -21.49 16.71
N LEU A 393 9.81 -21.10 15.43
CA LEU A 393 8.72 -20.41 14.73
C LEU A 393 7.48 -21.31 14.63
N LEU A 394 7.63 -22.59 14.29
CA LEU A 394 6.51 -23.54 14.27
C LEU A 394 5.80 -23.58 15.61
N HIS A 395 6.54 -23.74 16.70
CA HIS A 395 5.99 -23.79 18.06
C HIS A 395 5.14 -22.55 18.39
N ASN A 396 5.59 -21.37 17.92
CA ASN A 396 4.89 -20.11 18.19
C ASN A 396 3.62 -19.92 17.38
N ILE A 397 3.54 -20.44 16.13
CA ILE A 397 2.44 -20.12 15.21
C ILE A 397 1.51 -21.30 14.88
N GLU A 398 1.89 -22.54 15.15
CA GLU A 398 1.14 -23.75 14.72
C GLU A 398 -0.29 -23.75 15.24
N GLU A 399 -0.49 -23.73 16.54
CA GLU A 399 -1.83 -23.80 17.14
C GLU A 399 -2.71 -22.58 16.80
N PRO A 400 -2.21 -21.34 16.88
CA PRO A 400 -2.97 -20.18 16.42
C PRO A 400 -3.44 -20.32 14.97
N LEU A 401 -2.56 -20.68 14.03
CA LEU A 401 -2.93 -20.77 12.62
C LEU A 401 -3.82 -21.97 12.30
N LEU A 402 -3.64 -23.11 12.96
CA LEU A 402 -4.56 -24.24 12.83
C LEU A 402 -5.96 -23.91 13.39
N THR A 403 -6.05 -23.13 14.45
CA THR A 403 -7.33 -22.64 14.98
C THR A 403 -8.03 -21.72 13.97
N VAL A 404 -7.30 -20.82 13.32
CA VAL A 404 -7.81 -20.00 12.22
C VAL A 404 -8.35 -20.89 11.08
N LEU A 405 -7.61 -21.92 10.67
CA LEU A 405 -8.04 -22.85 9.62
C LEU A 405 -9.25 -23.72 10.00
N LYS A 406 -9.40 -24.08 11.28
CA LYS A 406 -10.62 -24.75 11.78
C LYS A 406 -11.85 -23.83 11.65
N THR A 407 -11.67 -22.52 11.85
CA THR A 407 -12.74 -21.51 11.67
C THR A 407 -13.10 -21.37 10.20
N SER A 408 -12.11 -21.26 9.29
CA SER A 408 -12.32 -21.21 7.85
C SER A 408 -11.18 -21.92 7.09
N PRO A 409 -11.41 -23.14 6.58
CA PRO A 409 -10.45 -23.84 5.71
C PRO A 409 -10.13 -23.09 4.42
N ASP A 410 -10.99 -22.14 4.03
CA ASP A 410 -10.79 -21.26 2.87
C ASP A 410 -9.72 -20.18 3.10
N PHE A 411 -9.30 -19.96 4.37
CA PHE A 411 -8.40 -18.86 4.72
C PHE A 411 -6.94 -19.18 4.41
N SER A 412 -6.54 -19.01 3.18
CA SER A 412 -5.19 -19.29 2.67
C SER A 412 -4.05 -18.56 3.39
N PRO A 413 -4.22 -17.32 3.93
CA PRO A 413 -3.14 -16.64 4.65
C PRO A 413 -2.62 -17.40 5.88
N ALA A 414 -3.44 -18.24 6.52
CA ALA A 414 -2.98 -19.09 7.61
C ALA A 414 -2.38 -20.42 7.13
N TYR A 415 -2.84 -20.93 5.97
CA TYR A 415 -2.41 -22.23 5.44
C TYR A 415 -0.99 -22.19 4.86
N PHE A 416 -0.68 -21.21 4.03
CA PHE A 416 0.59 -21.19 3.30
C PHE A 416 1.84 -20.96 4.15
N PRO A 417 1.84 -20.15 5.22
CA PRO A 417 2.98 -20.10 6.13
C PRO A 417 3.31 -21.45 6.73
N LEU A 418 2.30 -22.25 7.11
CA LEU A 418 2.50 -23.59 7.66
C LEU A 418 3.02 -24.57 6.61
N ILE A 419 2.50 -24.56 5.38
CA ILE A 419 3.03 -25.34 4.25
C ILE A 419 4.49 -25.01 3.97
N LYS A 420 4.83 -23.72 3.89
CA LYS A 420 6.21 -23.27 3.67
C LYS A 420 7.13 -23.75 4.80
N LEU A 421 6.65 -23.67 6.04
CA LEU A 421 7.43 -24.10 7.20
C LEU A 421 7.60 -25.62 7.21
N ALA A 422 6.56 -26.41 6.90
CA ALA A 422 6.67 -27.85 6.72
C ALA A 422 7.71 -28.23 5.66
N SER A 423 7.72 -27.54 4.52
CA SER A 423 8.73 -27.75 3.47
C SER A 423 10.15 -27.44 3.92
N VAL A 424 10.36 -26.43 4.77
CA VAL A 424 11.70 -26.15 5.35
C VAL A 424 12.09 -27.21 6.35
N LEU A 425 11.17 -27.60 7.25
CA LEU A 425 11.40 -28.58 8.30
C LEU A 425 11.56 -30.02 7.77
N SER A 426 11.10 -30.33 6.57
CA SER A 426 11.30 -31.68 5.98
C SER A 426 12.76 -32.10 5.93
N LYS A 427 13.69 -31.13 5.83
CA LYS A 427 15.15 -31.38 5.80
C LYS A 427 15.81 -31.41 7.18
N THR A 428 15.27 -30.69 8.16
CA THR A 428 15.91 -30.47 9.47
C THR A 428 15.20 -31.16 10.62
N ALA A 429 13.88 -31.35 10.51
CA ALA A 429 13.01 -31.97 11.51
C ALA A 429 11.85 -32.74 10.84
N PRO A 430 12.14 -33.89 10.14
CA PRO A 430 11.16 -34.57 9.28
C PRO A 430 9.90 -35.02 10.04
N ASP A 431 10.01 -35.47 11.29
CA ASP A 431 8.86 -35.89 12.07
C ASP A 431 7.91 -34.74 12.42
N ALA A 432 8.45 -33.57 12.76
CA ALA A 432 7.67 -32.36 12.98
C ALA A 432 6.97 -31.92 11.68
N SER A 433 7.67 -31.98 10.55
CA SER A 433 7.11 -31.69 9.22
C SER A 433 5.92 -32.61 8.90
N LYS A 434 6.08 -33.94 9.06
CA LYS A 434 5.03 -34.92 8.80
C LYS A 434 3.82 -34.69 9.70
N THR A 435 4.05 -34.45 10.99
CA THR A 435 2.98 -34.17 11.96
C THR A 435 2.18 -32.94 11.55
N LEU A 436 2.86 -31.84 11.17
CA LEU A 436 2.22 -30.63 10.70
C LEU A 436 1.40 -30.87 9.42
N LEU A 437 1.95 -31.60 8.43
CA LEU A 437 1.25 -31.90 7.19
C LEU A 437 -0.02 -32.74 7.41
N HIS A 438 0.02 -33.76 8.30
CA HIS A 438 -1.17 -34.50 8.67
C HIS A 438 -2.24 -33.64 9.34
N ARG A 439 -1.84 -32.73 10.23
CA ARG A 439 -2.78 -31.78 10.86
C ARG A 439 -3.41 -30.83 9.83
N LEU A 440 -2.62 -30.35 8.86
CA LEU A 440 -3.12 -29.49 7.78
C LEU A 440 -4.12 -30.23 6.87
N GLU A 441 -3.87 -31.50 6.55
CA GLU A 441 -4.81 -32.32 5.77
C GLU A 441 -6.14 -32.50 6.52
N GLN A 442 -6.11 -32.68 7.84
CA GLN A 442 -7.32 -32.79 8.65
C GLN A 442 -8.16 -31.50 8.70
N VAL A 443 -7.52 -30.34 8.83
CA VAL A 443 -8.24 -29.06 8.98
C VAL A 443 -8.62 -28.42 7.64
N ALA A 444 -7.94 -28.77 6.55
CA ALA A 444 -8.17 -28.21 5.20
C ALA A 444 -8.11 -29.29 4.11
N PRO A 445 -9.00 -30.32 4.14
CA PRO A 445 -8.92 -31.50 3.26
C PRO A 445 -9.13 -31.18 1.78
N ALA A 446 -9.72 -30.04 1.47
CA ALA A 446 -9.90 -29.60 0.07
C ALA A 446 -8.62 -29.01 -0.54
N ARG A 447 -7.56 -28.79 0.24
CA ARG A 447 -6.26 -28.29 -0.21
C ARG A 447 -5.30 -29.46 -0.39
N HIS A 448 -4.70 -29.58 -1.56
CA HIS A 448 -3.89 -30.76 -1.92
C HIS A 448 -2.39 -30.56 -1.66
N GLU A 449 -1.94 -29.36 -1.31
CA GLU A 449 -0.51 -29.06 -1.17
C GLU A 449 0.14 -29.88 -0.04
N ALA A 450 -0.57 -30.11 1.07
CA ALA A 450 -0.07 -30.93 2.17
C ALA A 450 0.11 -32.39 1.72
N THR A 451 -0.86 -32.98 1.04
CA THR A 451 -0.79 -34.34 0.50
C THR A 451 0.35 -34.51 -0.50
N VAL A 452 0.55 -33.52 -1.39
CA VAL A 452 1.67 -33.52 -2.36
C VAL A 452 3.02 -33.51 -1.66
N LEU A 453 3.18 -32.66 -0.63
CA LEU A 453 4.44 -32.59 0.12
C LEU A 453 4.73 -33.86 0.97
N MET A 454 3.72 -34.64 1.36
CA MET A 454 3.91 -35.92 2.05
C MET A 454 4.39 -37.05 1.13
N GLN A 455 4.21 -36.91 -0.20
CA GLN A 455 4.61 -37.91 -1.20
C GLN A 455 6.08 -37.76 -1.64
N HIS A 456 6.70 -36.64 -1.29
CA HIS A 456 8.10 -36.31 -1.60
C HIS A 456 8.95 -36.24 -0.34
#